data_c2a4f2004578add913292443daa90c95
#
_entry.id   c2a4f2004578add913292443daa90c95
#
_cell.length_a   1.000
_cell.length_b   1.000
_cell.length_c   1.000
_cell.angle_alpha   90.00
_cell.angle_beta   90.00
_cell.angle_gamma   90.00
#
_symmetry.space_group_name_H-M   'P 1'
#
loop_
_entity.id
_entity.type
_entity.pdbx_description
1 polymer ?
#
loop_
_entity_poly.entity_id
_entity_poly.type
_entity_poly.pdbx_seq_one_letter_code
_entity_poly.pdbx_strand_id
1 'polypeptide(L)'
;MIAYKGISPDMTARLVNHDGEVFEVGRTYTVKASKTARNGYHCCENPAQCLRYYDLKHDRFFKVEAAGSIDEDESERIACTKLTILGELDIKGFFCACIKYIVAHPERQKWEWSGCGVEIAKTSAKAAVIAIARGEDPRAMIGEEGGFIGLIMEDTNGRLIAAKTARIDGKSFYPGTWYHINHAGSVVEVHNEA
;
A
#
# COMPACT_ATOMS: atom_id res chain seq x y z
N MET A 1 2.36 -9.54 15.16
CA MET A 1 2.66 -8.26 14.49
C MET A 1 1.46 -7.78 13.68
N ILE A 2 1.33 -6.47 13.45
CA ILE A 2 0.33 -5.93 12.53
C ILE A 2 0.83 -6.11 11.11
N ALA A 3 -0.07 -6.56 10.23
CA ALA A 3 0.17 -6.74 8.81
C ALA A 3 -1.10 -6.43 8.00
N TYR A 4 -1.03 -6.60 6.68
CA TYR A 4 -2.10 -6.30 5.75
C TYR A 4 -2.34 -7.47 4.79
N LYS A 5 -3.58 -7.66 4.40
CA LYS A 5 -3.98 -8.74 3.52
C LYS A 5 -5.01 -8.28 2.52
N GLY A 6 -4.78 -8.57 1.24
CA GLY A 6 -5.84 -8.57 0.22
C GLY A 6 -6.65 -9.84 0.31
N ILE A 7 -7.94 -9.74 0.07
CA ILE A 7 -8.88 -10.87 0.05
C ILE A 7 -9.84 -10.64 -1.12
N SER A 8 -10.23 -11.71 -1.81
CA SER A 8 -11.22 -11.63 -2.89
C SER A 8 -12.58 -11.12 -2.40
N PRO A 9 -13.45 -10.59 -3.28
CA PRO A 9 -14.75 -10.04 -2.89
C PRO A 9 -15.65 -11.02 -2.14
N ASP A 10 -15.52 -12.31 -2.43
CA ASP A 10 -16.23 -13.41 -1.77
C ASP A 10 -15.63 -13.82 -0.42
N MET A 11 -14.67 -13.05 0.09
CA MET A 11 -13.96 -13.30 1.34
C MET A 11 -13.06 -14.54 1.33
N THR A 12 -12.66 -15.06 0.17
CA THR A 12 -11.71 -16.16 0.04
C THR A 12 -10.29 -15.69 -0.30
N ALA A 13 -9.28 -16.46 0.04
CA ALA A 13 -7.91 -16.23 -0.42
C ALA A 13 -7.77 -16.69 -1.87
N ARG A 14 -7.23 -15.81 -2.76
CA ARG A 14 -6.95 -16.16 -4.17
C ARG A 14 -5.83 -17.18 -4.34
N LEU A 15 -4.92 -17.21 -3.43
CA LEU A 15 -3.64 -17.91 -3.58
C LEU A 15 -3.42 -18.91 -2.45
N VAL A 16 -3.30 -20.17 -2.86
CA VAL A 16 -2.67 -21.30 -2.17
C VAL A 16 -3.29 -21.82 -0.86
N ASN A 17 -3.71 -23.08 -0.93
CA ASN A 17 -3.86 -24.06 0.19
C ASN A 17 -4.94 -23.84 1.26
N HIS A 18 -5.87 -22.92 1.07
CA HIS A 18 -7.04 -22.78 1.92
C HIS A 18 -8.31 -22.86 1.08
N ASP A 19 -8.47 -23.97 0.31
CA ASP A 19 -9.57 -24.20 -0.62
C ASP A 19 -10.92 -23.96 0.07
N GLY A 20 -11.55 -22.81 -0.28
CA GLY A 20 -12.88 -22.47 0.18
C GLY A 20 -12.97 -21.91 1.61
N GLU A 21 -11.84 -21.63 2.30
CA GLU A 21 -11.90 -20.97 3.61
C GLU A 21 -12.35 -19.51 3.44
N VAL A 22 -13.48 -19.18 4.09
CA VAL A 22 -14.05 -17.83 4.10
C VAL A 22 -13.55 -17.09 5.31
N PHE A 23 -12.98 -15.89 5.08
CA PHE A 23 -12.48 -15.04 6.15
C PHE A 23 -13.59 -14.15 6.73
N GLU A 24 -13.60 -13.99 8.04
CA GLU A 24 -14.55 -13.17 8.79
C GLU A 24 -13.78 -12.16 9.66
N VAL A 25 -14.27 -10.92 9.72
CA VAL A 25 -13.70 -9.89 10.61
C VAL A 25 -13.89 -10.31 12.07
N GLY A 26 -12.85 -10.14 12.86
CA GLY A 26 -12.81 -10.55 14.28
C GLY A 26 -12.40 -12.00 14.51
N ARG A 27 -12.34 -12.83 13.46
CA ARG A 27 -11.99 -14.24 13.59
C ARG A 27 -10.49 -14.50 13.49
N THR A 28 -10.03 -15.48 14.24
CA THR A 28 -8.66 -16.01 14.21
C THR A 28 -8.61 -17.37 13.52
N TYR A 29 -7.68 -17.52 12.60
CA TYR A 29 -7.43 -18.74 11.82
C TYR A 29 -6.08 -19.34 12.19
N THR A 30 -5.96 -20.66 12.21
CA THR A 30 -4.73 -21.34 12.62
C THR A 30 -4.41 -22.52 11.70
N VAL A 31 -3.12 -22.71 11.44
CA VAL A 31 -2.57 -23.84 10.69
C VAL A 31 -1.33 -24.40 11.40
N LYS A 32 -0.93 -25.62 11.06
CA LYS A 32 0.18 -26.32 11.74
C LYS A 32 1.56 -25.79 11.37
N ALA A 33 1.73 -25.25 10.18
CA ALA A 33 3.01 -24.80 9.65
C ALA A 33 2.86 -23.59 8.73
N SER A 34 3.90 -22.77 8.64
CA SER A 34 4.00 -21.62 7.73
C SER A 34 5.31 -21.62 6.99
N LYS A 35 5.27 -21.38 5.68
CA LYS A 35 6.43 -21.14 4.82
C LYS A 35 5.99 -20.23 3.68
N THR A 36 6.68 -19.12 3.47
CA THR A 36 6.39 -18.18 2.37
C THR A 36 6.34 -18.89 1.04
N ALA A 37 5.34 -18.51 0.21
CA ALA A 37 5.02 -19.12 -1.07
C ALA A 37 4.63 -20.61 -1.06
N ARG A 38 4.47 -21.23 0.11
CA ARG A 38 4.14 -22.66 0.21
C ARG A 38 2.91 -22.95 1.06
N ASN A 39 2.92 -22.55 2.33
CA ASN A 39 1.81 -22.84 3.27
C ASN A 39 1.71 -21.76 4.34
N GLY A 40 0.66 -21.82 5.16
CA GLY A 40 0.36 -20.79 6.15
C GLY A 40 -0.53 -19.68 5.60
N TYR A 41 -0.91 -18.75 6.46
CA TYR A 41 -1.64 -17.57 6.05
C TYR A 41 -0.68 -16.50 5.60
N HIS A 42 -0.86 -16.02 4.36
CA HIS A 42 0.00 -15.01 3.78
C HIS A 42 -0.58 -13.60 3.96
N CYS A 43 0.28 -12.68 4.37
CA CYS A 43 0.01 -11.25 4.49
C CYS A 43 1.29 -10.45 4.19
N CYS A 44 1.23 -9.13 4.26
CA CYS A 44 2.37 -8.26 4.03
C CYS A 44 2.49 -7.26 5.17
N GLU A 45 3.70 -7.00 5.66
CA GLU A 45 3.93 -5.94 6.63
C GLU A 45 3.71 -4.56 5.98
N ASN A 46 4.27 -4.37 4.78
CA ASN A 46 4.00 -3.20 3.96
C ASN A 46 2.66 -3.38 3.21
N PRO A 47 1.63 -2.53 3.48
CA PRO A 47 0.33 -2.68 2.84
C PRO A 47 0.39 -2.58 1.31
N ALA A 48 1.28 -1.74 0.75
CA ALA A 48 1.42 -1.58 -0.70
C ALA A 48 1.86 -2.88 -1.41
N GLN A 49 2.52 -3.80 -0.70
CA GLN A 49 2.90 -5.12 -1.22
C GLN A 49 1.69 -5.99 -1.57
N CYS A 50 0.54 -5.75 -0.93
CA CYS A 50 -0.69 -6.45 -1.27
C CYS A 50 -1.09 -6.21 -2.73
N LEU A 51 -0.74 -5.04 -3.31
CA LEU A 51 -1.04 -4.68 -4.70
C LEU A 51 -0.26 -5.50 -5.74
N ARG A 52 0.72 -6.30 -5.33
CA ARG A 52 1.34 -7.30 -6.22
C ARG A 52 0.36 -8.39 -6.60
N TYR A 53 -0.58 -8.70 -5.73
CA TYR A 53 -1.46 -9.85 -5.80
C TYR A 53 -2.93 -9.48 -5.98
N TYR A 54 -3.34 -8.32 -5.48
CA TYR A 54 -4.72 -7.86 -5.37
C TYR A 54 -4.90 -6.48 -5.99
N ASP A 55 -6.11 -6.15 -6.41
CA ASP A 55 -6.47 -4.94 -7.12
C ASP A 55 -7.40 -4.07 -6.26
N LEU A 56 -7.07 -2.78 -6.09
CA LEU A 56 -7.86 -1.85 -5.25
C LEU A 56 -9.29 -1.61 -5.74
N LYS A 57 -9.58 -1.84 -7.03
CA LYS A 57 -10.94 -1.68 -7.56
C LYS A 57 -11.81 -2.92 -7.35
N HIS A 58 -11.21 -4.09 -7.25
CA HIS A 58 -11.93 -5.35 -7.31
C HIS A 58 -11.82 -6.18 -6.03
N ASP A 59 -10.74 -5.99 -5.26
CA ASP A 59 -10.47 -6.78 -4.06
C ASP A 59 -10.68 -5.97 -2.79
N ARG A 60 -10.77 -6.67 -1.68
CA ARG A 60 -10.96 -6.10 -0.34
C ARG A 60 -9.64 -6.14 0.43
N PHE A 61 -9.37 -5.13 1.23
CA PHE A 61 -8.11 -5.02 1.97
C PHE A 61 -8.38 -4.94 3.47
N PHE A 62 -7.58 -5.67 4.23
CA PHE A 62 -7.78 -5.82 5.66
C PHE A 62 -6.50 -5.55 6.44
N LYS A 63 -6.67 -4.93 7.60
CA LYS A 63 -5.68 -4.94 8.66
C LYS A 63 -5.79 -6.27 9.39
N VAL A 64 -4.67 -6.95 9.60
CA VAL A 64 -4.61 -8.27 10.22
C VAL A 64 -3.55 -8.31 11.33
N GLU A 65 -3.65 -9.29 12.21
CA GLU A 65 -2.59 -9.66 13.13
C GLU A 65 -2.01 -11.01 12.71
N ALA A 66 -0.71 -11.02 12.40
CA ALA A 66 0.07 -12.22 12.14
C ALA A 66 0.79 -12.67 13.42
N ALA A 67 0.65 -13.94 13.79
CA ALA A 67 1.20 -14.51 15.01
C ALA A 67 1.55 -16.00 14.82
N GLY A 68 2.07 -16.61 15.89
CA GLY A 68 2.57 -17.97 15.88
C GLY A 68 3.95 -18.06 15.24
N SER A 69 4.22 -19.12 14.48
CA SER A 69 5.44 -19.20 13.67
C SER A 69 5.29 -18.26 12.46
N ILE A 70 6.27 -17.40 12.27
CA ILE A 70 6.32 -16.43 11.17
C ILE A 70 7.53 -16.74 10.31
N ASP A 71 7.31 -16.82 9.00
CA ASP A 71 8.34 -16.92 7.96
C ASP A 71 8.18 -15.73 7.02
N GLU A 72 9.24 -14.98 6.81
CA GLU A 72 9.30 -13.78 5.95
C GLU A 72 10.30 -14.00 4.83
N ASP A 73 9.98 -13.55 3.64
CA ASP A 73 10.92 -13.52 2.52
C ASP A 73 11.41 -12.09 2.23
N GLU A 74 12.41 -11.96 1.37
CA GLU A 74 13.00 -10.67 0.96
C GLU A 74 11.99 -9.70 0.32
N SER A 75 10.82 -10.18 -0.07
CA SER A 75 9.74 -9.37 -0.64
C SER A 75 8.76 -8.81 0.39
N GLU A 76 9.09 -8.86 1.69
CA GLU A 76 8.25 -8.40 2.81
C GLU A 76 6.89 -9.15 2.89
N ARG A 77 6.82 -10.31 2.25
CA ARG A 77 5.69 -11.21 2.34
C ARG A 77 5.87 -12.12 3.55
N ILE A 78 4.83 -12.21 4.35
CA ILE A 78 4.80 -12.98 5.58
C ILE A 78 3.90 -14.20 5.37
N ALA A 79 4.36 -15.36 5.85
CA ALA A 79 3.55 -16.53 6.10
C ALA A 79 3.49 -16.77 7.62
N CYS A 80 2.29 -16.94 8.18
CA CYS A 80 2.12 -17.16 9.61
C CYS A 80 1.22 -18.35 9.90
N THR A 81 1.39 -18.95 11.09
CA THR A 81 0.53 -20.06 11.54
C THR A 81 -0.73 -19.59 12.23
N LYS A 82 -0.84 -18.31 12.58
CA LYS A 82 -2.02 -17.71 13.19
C LYS A 82 -2.31 -16.36 12.58
N LEU A 83 -3.52 -16.17 12.06
CA LEU A 83 -3.97 -14.93 11.43
C LEU A 83 -5.30 -14.48 12.04
N THR A 84 -5.37 -13.24 12.52
CA THR A 84 -6.63 -12.64 12.97
C THR A 84 -7.01 -11.50 12.02
N ILE A 85 -8.23 -11.50 11.51
CA ILE A 85 -8.76 -10.41 10.68
C ILE A 85 -9.28 -9.30 11.59
N LEU A 86 -8.57 -8.18 11.67
CA LEU A 86 -8.88 -7.09 12.61
C LEU A 86 -9.96 -6.15 12.09
N GLY A 87 -9.96 -5.87 10.79
CA GLY A 87 -10.92 -4.96 10.18
C GLY A 87 -10.63 -4.68 8.73
N GLU A 88 -11.67 -4.33 7.98
CA GLU A 88 -11.57 -3.92 6.58
C GLU A 88 -11.10 -2.47 6.46
N LEU A 89 -10.34 -2.19 5.44
CA LEU A 89 -9.87 -0.87 5.07
C LEU A 89 -10.57 -0.43 3.78
N ASP A 90 -11.21 0.71 3.81
CA ASP A 90 -11.57 1.41 2.58
C ASP A 90 -10.32 1.93 1.84
N ILE A 91 -10.48 2.45 0.64
CA ILE A 91 -9.37 2.98 -0.18
C ILE A 91 -8.56 4.03 0.57
N LYS A 92 -9.23 4.94 1.29
CA LYS A 92 -8.57 5.97 2.10
C LYS A 92 -7.78 5.36 3.26
N GLY A 93 -8.36 4.41 3.96
CA GLY A 93 -7.72 3.69 5.06
C GLY A 93 -6.49 2.91 4.60
N PHE A 94 -6.59 2.23 3.45
CA PHE A 94 -5.48 1.52 2.83
C PHE A 94 -4.36 2.50 2.41
N PHE A 95 -4.70 3.59 1.72
CA PHE A 95 -3.76 4.65 1.35
C PHE A 95 -3.04 5.23 2.59
N CYS A 96 -3.79 5.57 3.64
CA CYS A 96 -3.20 6.06 4.88
C CYS A 96 -2.27 5.03 5.56
N ALA A 97 -2.59 3.74 5.45
CA ALA A 97 -1.72 2.67 5.95
C ALA A 97 -0.40 2.62 5.17
N CYS A 98 -0.43 2.76 3.84
CA CYS A 98 0.77 2.85 3.00
C CYS A 98 1.66 4.03 3.40
N ILE A 99 1.09 5.24 3.52
CA ILE A 99 1.84 6.44 3.94
C ILE A 99 2.47 6.24 5.33
N LYS A 100 1.70 5.75 6.30
CA LYS A 100 2.20 5.50 7.66
C LYS A 100 3.35 4.50 7.67
N TYR A 101 3.24 3.45 6.86
CA TYR A 101 4.29 2.44 6.76
C TYR A 101 5.59 3.06 6.23
N ILE A 102 5.53 3.82 5.13
CA ILE A 102 6.70 4.48 4.53
C ILE A 102 7.37 5.43 5.52
N VAL A 103 6.58 6.28 6.18
CA VAL A 103 7.07 7.26 7.17
C VAL A 103 7.75 6.56 8.35
N ALA A 104 7.23 5.41 8.78
CA ALA A 104 7.80 4.63 9.88
C ALA A 104 9.04 3.80 9.48
N HIS A 105 9.27 3.57 8.16
CA HIS A 105 10.35 2.75 7.63
C HIS A 105 11.13 3.48 6.54
N PRO A 106 11.76 4.62 6.85
CA PRO A 106 12.43 5.46 5.85
C PRO A 106 13.59 4.76 5.13
N GLU A 107 14.24 3.80 5.77
CA GLU A 107 15.39 3.07 5.21
C GLU A 107 15.00 1.91 4.29
N ARG A 108 13.77 1.50 4.26
CA ARG A 108 13.27 0.47 3.34
C ARG A 108 13.04 1.09 1.96
N GLN A 109 14.11 1.37 1.23
CA GLN A 109 14.15 2.32 0.12
C GLN A 109 13.72 1.78 -1.24
N LYS A 110 13.66 0.49 -1.47
CA LYS A 110 13.56 -0.02 -2.86
C LYS A 110 12.28 -0.75 -3.09
N TRP A 111 11.17 0.00 -3.21
CA TRP A 111 9.97 -0.61 -3.72
C TRP A 111 9.27 0.31 -4.71
N GLU A 112 9.28 -0.12 -5.94
CA GLU A 112 8.44 0.38 -7.00
C GLU A 112 7.27 -0.58 -7.14
N TRP A 113 6.10 -0.15 -6.70
CA TRP A 113 4.90 -0.96 -6.74
C TRP A 113 3.81 -0.26 -7.50
N SER A 114 2.81 -1.02 -7.89
CA SER A 114 1.59 -0.47 -8.48
C SER A 114 1.12 0.78 -7.72
N GLY A 115 1.32 1.97 -8.31
CA GLY A 115 0.98 3.26 -7.72
C GLY A 115 1.95 3.82 -6.69
N CYS A 116 3.08 3.16 -6.43
CA CYS A 116 4.16 3.67 -5.59
C CYS A 116 5.45 3.71 -6.40
N GLY A 117 6.30 4.73 -6.18
CA GLY A 117 7.55 4.86 -6.92
C GLY A 117 8.55 5.79 -6.24
N VAL A 118 9.82 5.65 -6.63
CA VAL A 118 10.90 6.56 -6.25
C VAL A 118 10.91 7.70 -7.27
N GLU A 119 10.93 8.95 -6.77
CA GLU A 119 10.80 10.22 -7.49
C GLU A 119 9.47 10.37 -8.25
N ILE A 120 9.01 9.37 -8.98
CA ILE A 120 7.81 9.46 -9.81
C ILE A 120 6.85 8.33 -9.50
N ALA A 121 5.58 8.65 -9.25
CA ALA A 121 4.49 7.69 -9.16
C ALA A 121 3.29 8.12 -10.00
N LYS A 122 2.72 7.16 -10.72
CA LYS A 122 1.44 7.32 -11.41
C LYS A 122 0.57 6.10 -11.18
N THR A 123 -0.72 6.26 -11.32
CA THR A 123 -1.64 5.13 -11.19
C THR A 123 -1.31 4.01 -12.17
N SER A 124 -1.40 2.81 -11.66
CA SER A 124 -1.33 1.57 -12.45
C SER A 124 -2.68 0.88 -12.47
N ALA A 125 -2.82 -0.16 -13.29
CA ALA A 125 -4.05 -0.94 -13.38
C ALA A 125 -4.54 -1.47 -12.02
N LYS A 126 -3.63 -1.91 -11.14
CA LYS A 126 -3.99 -2.48 -9.82
C LYS A 126 -4.18 -1.43 -8.72
N ALA A 127 -3.42 -0.35 -8.76
CA ALA A 127 -3.51 0.72 -7.78
C ALA A 127 -4.58 1.76 -8.12
N ALA A 128 -4.91 1.90 -9.39
CA ALA A 128 -5.96 2.70 -10.03
C ALA A 128 -6.27 4.08 -9.42
N VAL A 129 -6.41 4.14 -8.11
CA VAL A 129 -6.87 5.32 -7.36
C VAL A 129 -5.87 5.80 -6.29
N ILE A 130 -4.66 5.25 -6.27
CA ILE A 130 -3.57 5.77 -5.43
C ILE A 130 -2.27 5.91 -6.23
N ALA A 131 -1.49 6.95 -5.91
CA ALA A 131 -0.12 7.13 -6.37
C ALA A 131 0.71 7.72 -5.24
N ILE A 132 1.80 7.07 -4.86
CA ILE A 132 2.68 7.49 -3.77
C ILE A 132 4.10 7.58 -4.30
N ALA A 133 4.65 8.80 -4.35
CA ALA A 133 6.04 9.05 -4.71
C ALA A 133 6.86 9.37 -3.46
N ARG A 134 8.10 8.89 -3.42
CA ARG A 134 9.09 9.24 -2.40
C ARG A 134 10.42 9.59 -3.05
N GLY A 135 11.19 10.49 -2.46
CA GLY A 135 12.49 10.90 -2.96
C GLY A 135 12.77 12.37 -2.68
N GLU A 136 13.76 12.96 -3.37
CA GLU A 136 14.18 14.36 -3.16
C GLU A 136 13.17 15.35 -3.76
N ASP A 137 12.60 15.05 -4.95
CA ASP A 137 11.55 15.83 -5.60
C ASP A 137 10.39 14.92 -6.04
N PRO A 138 9.64 14.33 -5.09
CA PRO A 138 8.62 13.33 -5.40
C PRO A 138 7.46 13.93 -6.19
N ARG A 139 7.09 13.30 -7.30
CA ARG A 139 6.01 13.72 -8.21
C ARG A 139 4.98 12.59 -8.37
N ALA A 140 3.72 12.90 -8.20
CA ALA A 140 2.64 11.93 -8.34
C ALA A 140 1.51 12.45 -9.22
N MET A 141 0.89 11.53 -9.96
CA MET A 141 -0.26 11.79 -10.82
C MET A 141 -1.28 10.65 -10.73
N ILE A 142 -2.55 11.01 -10.75
CA ILE A 142 -3.66 10.08 -10.88
C ILE A 142 -4.54 10.51 -12.06
N GLY A 143 -4.93 9.55 -12.90
CA GLY A 143 -5.76 9.80 -14.07
C GLY A 143 -7.25 9.90 -13.79
N GLU A 144 -7.73 9.56 -12.59
CA GLU A 144 -9.14 9.50 -12.23
C GLU A 144 -9.46 10.34 -10.99
N GLU A 145 -10.66 10.93 -10.97
CA GLU A 145 -11.18 11.65 -9.80
C GLU A 145 -11.48 10.69 -8.64
N GLY A 146 -11.41 11.18 -7.41
CA GLY A 146 -11.66 10.41 -6.19
C GLY A 146 -10.45 9.71 -5.60
N GLY A 147 -9.33 9.66 -6.33
CA GLY A 147 -8.09 9.03 -5.88
C GLY A 147 -7.27 9.88 -4.91
N PHE A 148 -6.16 9.31 -4.43
CA PHE A 148 -5.27 9.92 -3.43
C PHE A 148 -3.82 9.91 -3.90
N ILE A 149 -3.16 11.06 -3.87
CA ILE A 149 -1.71 11.17 -4.06
C ILE A 149 -1.01 11.31 -2.72
N GLY A 150 0.15 10.65 -2.59
CA GLY A 150 1.09 10.77 -1.49
C GLY A 150 2.44 11.24 -2.02
N LEU A 151 3.00 12.26 -1.38
CA LEU A 151 4.29 12.82 -1.71
C LEU A 151 5.15 12.79 -0.44
N ILE A 152 6.24 12.05 -0.47
CA ILE A 152 7.15 11.86 0.66
C ILE A 152 8.51 12.39 0.26
N MET A 153 8.82 13.61 0.70
CA MET A 153 10.07 14.28 0.43
C MET A 153 11.15 13.80 1.41
N GLU A 154 12.29 13.44 0.86
CA GLU A 154 13.44 12.91 1.57
C GLU A 154 14.70 13.73 1.22
N ASP A 155 15.69 13.74 2.12
CA ASP A 155 17.01 14.27 1.79
C ASP A 155 17.84 13.28 0.98
N THR A 156 19.04 13.66 0.57
CA THR A 156 20.00 12.84 -0.18
C THR A 156 20.41 11.56 0.58
N ASN A 157 20.16 11.49 1.88
CA ASN A 157 20.41 10.31 2.72
C ASN A 157 19.15 9.46 2.95
N GLY A 158 18.02 9.79 2.32
CA GLY A 158 16.74 9.12 2.48
C GLY A 158 16.02 9.43 3.79
N ARG A 159 16.38 10.54 4.48
CA ARG A 159 15.70 10.96 5.70
C ARG A 159 14.45 11.77 5.33
N LEU A 160 13.35 11.49 6.02
CA LEU A 160 12.08 12.18 5.82
C LEU A 160 12.23 13.68 6.13
N ILE A 161 11.91 14.52 5.15
CA ILE A 161 11.78 15.99 5.28
C ILE A 161 10.30 16.36 5.45
N ALA A 162 9.42 15.84 4.59
CA ALA A 162 7.99 16.13 4.61
C ALA A 162 7.18 14.97 4.02
N ALA A 163 5.96 14.81 4.51
CA ALA A 163 4.97 13.94 3.90
C ALA A 163 3.67 14.72 3.70
N LYS A 164 3.16 14.73 2.49
CA LYS A 164 1.92 15.41 2.09
C LYS A 164 1.01 14.47 1.34
N THR A 165 -0.28 14.70 1.49
CA THR A 165 -1.30 13.94 0.77
C THR A 165 -2.32 14.89 0.18
N ALA A 166 -2.89 14.53 -0.97
CA ALA A 166 -4.02 15.24 -1.55
C ALA A 166 -5.01 14.24 -2.14
N ARG A 167 -6.28 14.64 -2.17
CA ARG A 167 -7.33 13.91 -2.88
C ARG A 167 -7.56 14.59 -4.22
N ILE A 168 -7.62 13.83 -5.27
CA ILE A 168 -8.00 14.30 -6.60
C ILE A 168 -9.52 14.49 -6.59
N ASP A 169 -9.96 15.73 -6.41
CA ASP A 169 -11.37 16.08 -6.18
C ASP A 169 -12.03 16.81 -7.36
N GLY A 170 -11.27 17.03 -8.45
CA GLY A 170 -11.72 17.76 -9.63
C GLY A 170 -11.96 19.26 -9.39
N LYS A 171 -11.57 19.79 -8.23
CA LYS A 171 -11.74 21.21 -7.85
C LYS A 171 -10.45 21.89 -7.47
N SER A 172 -9.75 21.34 -6.47
CA SER A 172 -8.45 21.81 -6.01
C SER A 172 -7.30 21.00 -6.60
N PHE A 173 -7.57 19.72 -6.85
CA PHE A 173 -6.63 18.78 -7.44
C PHE A 173 -7.30 18.02 -8.57
N TYR A 174 -6.71 18.06 -9.77
CA TYR A 174 -7.31 17.58 -11.02
C TYR A 174 -6.71 16.26 -11.48
N PRO A 175 -7.52 15.36 -12.07
CA PRO A 175 -6.99 14.14 -12.69
C PRO A 175 -6.08 14.46 -13.88
N GLY A 176 -5.07 13.63 -14.10
CA GLY A 176 -4.10 13.79 -15.18
C GLY A 176 -3.02 14.85 -14.93
N THR A 177 -3.05 15.54 -13.80
CA THR A 177 -2.10 16.57 -13.42
C THR A 177 -1.02 16.00 -12.50
N TRP A 178 0.25 16.37 -12.75
CA TRP A 178 1.37 16.06 -11.90
C TRP A 178 1.46 17.04 -10.73
N TYR A 179 1.69 16.52 -9.53
CA TYR A 179 1.84 17.30 -8.31
C TYR A 179 3.17 16.98 -7.62
N HIS A 180 3.74 17.99 -6.97
CA HIS A 180 4.93 17.90 -6.13
C HIS A 180 4.80 18.76 -4.86
N ILE A 181 5.81 18.72 -3.98
CA ILE A 181 5.90 19.61 -2.81
C ILE A 181 6.82 20.77 -3.16
N ASN A 182 6.31 21.99 -3.12
CA ASN A 182 7.12 23.19 -3.34
C ASN A 182 7.97 23.56 -2.12
N HIS A 183 8.86 24.56 -2.26
CA HIS A 183 9.73 25.04 -1.18
C HIS A 183 8.96 25.55 0.06
N ALA A 184 7.71 25.97 -0.08
CA ALA A 184 6.85 26.37 1.04
C ALA A 184 6.18 25.16 1.74
N GLY A 185 6.45 23.93 1.29
CA GLY A 185 5.88 22.70 1.84
C GLY A 185 4.42 22.45 1.43
N SER A 186 3.94 23.10 0.37
CA SER A 186 2.59 22.92 -0.16
C SER A 186 2.59 21.97 -1.36
N VAL A 187 1.50 21.21 -1.53
CA VAL A 187 1.28 20.43 -2.75
C VAL A 187 0.81 21.37 -3.85
N VAL A 188 1.55 21.42 -4.95
CA VAL A 188 1.28 22.27 -6.12
C VAL A 188 1.43 21.48 -7.40
N GLU A 189 0.87 22.00 -8.49
CA GLU A 189 1.05 21.43 -9.82
C GLU A 189 2.50 21.59 -10.29
N VAL A 190 2.99 20.59 -11.00
CA VAL A 190 4.28 20.67 -11.70
C VAL A 190 4.06 21.49 -12.96
N HIS A 191 4.55 22.73 -12.96
CA HIS A 191 4.63 23.52 -14.17
C HIS A 191 5.93 23.15 -14.90
N ASN A 192 5.83 22.68 -16.14
CA ASN A 192 7.01 22.61 -17.00
C ASN A 192 7.49 24.06 -17.21
N GLU A 193 8.62 24.40 -16.60
CA GLU A 193 9.35 25.60 -17.06
C GLU A 193 9.72 25.34 -18.49
N ALA A 194 9.15 26.16 -19.39
CA ALA A 194 9.36 26.12 -20.83
C ALA A 194 10.79 26.53 -21.17
#